data_a442e3715446e4592419880a1418084d
#
_entry.id   a442e3715446e4592419880a1418084d
#
_cell.length_a   1.000
_cell.length_b   1.000
_cell.length_c   1.000
_cell.angle_alpha   90.00
_cell.angle_beta   90.00
_cell.angle_gamma   90.00
#
_symmetry.space_group_name_H-M   'P 1'
#
loop_
_entity.id
_entity.type
_entity.pdbx_description
1 polymer ?
#
loop_
_entity_poly.entity_id
_entity_poly.type
_entity_poly.pdbx_seq_one_letter_code
_entity_poly.pdbx_strand_id
1 'polypeptide(L)' 'MRIEVSIAKTTALPNGALEALNNELAKRIAHYYPERENQVTVRYAAGNNLSVIGGLKEDKDRISEILQETWESADDW' A
#
# COMPACT_ATOMS: atom_id res chain seq x y z
N MET A 1 9.98 -8.60 2.79
CA MET A 1 9.40 -8.02 1.56
C MET A 1 9.25 -6.53 1.75
N ARG A 2 9.66 -5.75 0.80
CA ARG A 2 9.55 -4.29 0.84
C ARG A 2 8.52 -3.82 -0.18
N ILE A 3 7.55 -3.06 0.28
CA ILE A 3 6.43 -2.61 -0.55
C ILE A 3 6.45 -1.09 -0.60
N GLU A 4 6.55 -0.54 -1.81
CA GLU A 4 6.56 0.89 -2.04
C GLU A 4 5.37 1.27 -2.91
N VAL A 5 4.54 2.16 -2.41
CA VAL A 5 3.38 2.67 -3.12
C VAL A 5 3.58 4.15 -3.41
N SER A 6 3.45 4.51 -4.66
CA SER A 6 3.52 5.91 -5.10
C SER A 6 2.14 6.37 -5.54
N ILE A 7 1.76 7.56 -5.12
CA ILE A 7 0.48 8.18 -5.47
C ILE A 7 0.77 9.48 -6.19
N ALA A 8 0.09 9.71 -7.30
CA ALA A 8 0.27 10.92 -8.08
C ALA A 8 -0.02 12.17 -7.22
N LYS A 9 0.85 13.16 -7.30
CA LYS A 9 0.70 14.42 -6.57
C LYS A 9 -0.57 15.18 -6.96
N THR A 10 -1.11 14.90 -8.11
CA THR A 10 -2.37 15.48 -8.58
C THR A 10 -3.59 14.94 -7.88
N THR A 11 -3.45 13.81 -7.16
CA THR A 11 -4.53 13.24 -6.37
C THR A 11 -4.72 14.07 -5.11
N ALA A 12 -5.86 14.74 -4.98
CA ALA A 12 -6.15 15.55 -3.80
C ALA A 12 -6.62 14.65 -2.66
N LEU A 13 -5.74 14.45 -1.67
CA LEU A 13 -6.08 13.70 -0.46
C LEU A 13 -6.17 14.65 0.74
N PRO A 14 -7.08 14.38 1.70
CA PRO A 14 -7.12 15.11 2.96
C PRO A 14 -5.80 15.00 3.73
N ASN A 15 -5.54 15.95 4.61
CA ASN A 15 -4.38 15.89 5.50
C ASN A 15 -4.43 14.62 6.34
N GLY A 16 -3.31 13.90 6.40
CA GLY A 16 -3.21 12.66 7.15
C GLY A 16 -3.70 11.43 6.42
N ALA A 17 -4.33 11.56 5.26
CA ALA A 17 -4.82 10.41 4.49
C ALA A 17 -3.69 9.51 4.01
N LEU A 18 -2.58 10.09 3.60
CA LEU A 18 -1.43 9.31 3.14
C LEU A 18 -0.87 8.44 4.26
N GLU A 19 -0.73 9.02 5.47
CA GLU A 19 -0.26 8.29 6.64
C GLU A 19 -1.27 7.23 7.07
N ALA A 20 -2.56 7.54 7.04
CA ALA A 20 -3.61 6.58 7.35
C ALA A 20 -3.61 5.41 6.36
N LEU A 21 -3.43 5.69 5.08
CA LEU A 21 -3.32 4.65 4.06
C LEU A 21 -2.11 3.76 4.31
N ASN A 22 -0.96 4.36 4.62
CA ASN A 22 0.25 3.62 4.93
C ASN A 22 0.04 2.66 6.10
N ASN A 23 -0.55 3.14 7.18
CA ASN A 23 -0.81 2.35 8.38
C ASN A 23 -1.82 1.23 8.12
N GLU A 24 -2.90 1.52 7.42
CA GLU A 24 -3.92 0.52 7.10
C GLU A 24 -3.37 -0.54 6.15
N LEU A 25 -2.62 -0.15 5.14
CA LEU A 25 -2.02 -1.08 4.20
C LEU A 25 -1.00 -1.98 4.89
N ALA A 26 -0.16 -1.42 5.76
CA ALA A 26 0.80 -2.20 6.54
C ALA A 26 0.10 -3.22 7.43
N LYS A 27 -0.99 -2.84 8.06
CA LYS A 27 -1.80 -3.72 8.90
C LYS A 27 -2.39 -4.88 8.10
N ARG A 28 -2.95 -4.60 6.93
CA ARG A 28 -3.55 -5.63 6.07
C ARG A 28 -2.51 -6.58 5.52
N ILE A 29 -1.35 -6.07 5.11
CA ILE A 29 -0.25 -6.89 4.62
C ILE A 29 0.29 -7.80 5.72
N ALA A 30 0.44 -7.30 6.93
CA ALA A 30 0.87 -8.10 8.08
C ALA A 30 -0.14 -9.23 8.38
N HIS A 31 -1.42 -8.99 8.14
CA HIS A 31 -2.46 -10.01 8.30
C HIS A 31 -2.34 -11.13 7.27
N TYR A 32 -2.04 -10.79 6.02
CA TYR A 32 -1.90 -11.78 4.94
C TYR A 32 -0.55 -12.49 4.93
N TYR A 33 0.50 -11.85 5.45
CA TYR A 33 1.86 -12.38 5.49
C TYR A 33 2.44 -12.30 6.90
N PRO A 34 1.84 -12.99 7.88
CA PRO A 34 2.25 -12.85 9.29
C PRO A 34 3.66 -13.39 9.58
N GLU A 35 4.17 -14.28 8.74
CA GLU A 35 5.48 -14.90 8.93
C GLU A 35 6.64 -14.14 8.28
N ARG A 36 6.33 -13.06 7.57
CA ARG A 36 7.34 -12.26 6.89
C ARG A 36 7.46 -10.89 7.52
N GLU A 37 8.68 -10.36 7.57
CA GLU A 37 8.90 -8.96 7.85
C GLU A 37 8.57 -8.17 6.61
N ASN A 38 7.57 -7.33 6.70
CA ASN A 38 7.14 -6.50 5.60
C ASN A 38 7.32 -5.03 5.95
N GLN A 39 7.89 -4.28 5.02
CA GLN A 39 8.04 -2.84 5.16
C GLN A 39 7.19 -2.16 4.11
N VAL A 40 6.30 -1.29 4.54
CA VAL A 40 5.36 -0.59 3.66
C VAL A 40 5.66 0.91 3.71
N THR A 41 5.80 1.51 2.55
CA THR A 41 5.99 2.94 2.40
C THR A 41 5.01 3.46 1.36
N VAL A 42 4.23 4.47 1.73
CA VAL A 42 3.32 5.16 0.82
C VAL A 42 3.77 6.61 0.72
N ARG A 43 3.95 7.10 -0.51
CA ARG A 43 4.44 8.46 -0.74
C ARG A 43 3.84 9.07 -2.00
N TYR A 44 3.92 10.39 -2.10
CA TYR A 44 3.56 11.09 -3.32
C TYR A 44 4.71 11.02 -4.34
N ALA A 45 4.34 10.91 -5.62
CA ALA A 45 5.28 10.87 -6.73
C ALA A 45 4.65 11.49 -7.97
N ALA A 46 5.38 11.42 -9.09
CA ALA A 46 4.88 11.94 -10.37
C ALA A 46 3.70 11.15 -10.93
N GLY A 47 3.54 9.89 -10.51
CA GLY A 47 2.43 9.05 -10.95
C GLY A 47 2.16 7.93 -9.96
N ASN A 48 1.10 7.18 -10.19
CA ASN A 48 0.75 6.02 -9.37
C ASN A 48 1.63 4.84 -9.74
N ASN A 49 2.18 4.18 -8.72
CA ASN A 49 3.01 3.00 -8.94
C ASN A 49 3.00 2.10 -7.70
N LEU A 50 3.20 0.81 -7.94
CA LEU A 50 3.39 -0.18 -6.88
C LEU A 50 4.64 -0.97 -7.18
N SER A 51 5.55 -1.02 -6.21
CA SER A 51 6.78 -1.78 -6.29
C SER A 51 6.87 -2.75 -5.12
N VAL A 52 7.19 -4.01 -5.42
CA VAL A 52 7.38 -5.05 -4.40
C VAL A 52 8.77 -5.64 -4.59
N ILE A 53 9.61 -5.48 -3.59
CA ILE A 53 11.00 -5.94 -3.61
C ILE A 53 11.15 -7.10 -2.64
N GLY A 54 11.76 -8.17 -3.08
CA GLY A 54 11.96 -9.37 -2.26
C GLY A 54 10.78 -10.32 -2.24
N GLY A 55 9.78 -10.10 -3.08
CA GLY A 55 8.64 -10.98 -3.24
C GLY A 55 8.59 -11.62 -4.63
N LEU A 56 7.67 -12.56 -4.80
CA LEU A 56 7.39 -13.18 -6.08
C LEU A 56 6.37 -12.35 -6.86
N LYS A 57 6.21 -12.66 -8.16
CA LYS A 57 5.20 -12.01 -8.97
C LYS A 57 3.79 -12.17 -8.39
N GLU A 58 3.51 -13.36 -7.86
CA GLU A 58 2.24 -13.66 -7.21
C GLU A 58 1.98 -12.77 -5.99
N ASP A 59 3.04 -12.47 -5.24
CA ASP A 59 2.95 -11.56 -4.10
C ASP A 59 2.58 -10.15 -4.55
N LYS A 60 3.17 -9.68 -5.65
CA LYS A 60 2.85 -8.37 -6.21
C LYS A 60 1.39 -8.28 -6.62
N ASP A 61 0.87 -9.31 -7.27
CA ASP A 61 -0.53 -9.36 -7.70
C ASP A 61 -1.46 -9.34 -6.49
N ARG A 62 -1.14 -10.10 -5.44
CA ARG A 62 -1.90 -10.13 -4.20
C ARG A 62 -1.88 -8.76 -3.50
N ILE A 63 -0.73 -8.15 -3.41
CA ILE A 63 -0.57 -6.85 -2.76
C ILE A 63 -1.30 -5.77 -3.54
N SER A 64 -1.32 -5.85 -4.86
CA SER A 64 -2.10 -4.94 -5.71
C SER A 64 -3.59 -5.04 -5.38
N GLU A 65 -4.11 -6.25 -5.19
CA GLU A 65 -5.51 -6.46 -4.78
C GLU A 65 -5.78 -5.90 -3.39
N ILE A 66 -4.85 -6.11 -2.45
CA ILE A 66 -4.98 -5.60 -1.09
C ILE A 66 -5.00 -4.07 -1.11
N LEU A 67 -4.14 -3.46 -1.90
CA LEU A 67 -4.11 -2.01 -2.06
C LEU A 67 -5.44 -1.48 -2.61
N GLN A 68 -5.96 -2.13 -3.63
CA GLN A 68 -7.23 -1.74 -4.23
C GLN A 68 -8.38 -1.86 -3.22
N GLU A 69 -8.46 -2.96 -2.48
CA GLU A 69 -9.47 -3.14 -1.44
C GLU A 69 -9.36 -2.08 -0.34
N THR A 70 -8.14 -1.76 0.05
CA THR A 70 -7.88 -0.73 1.05
C THR A 70 -8.36 0.63 0.55
N TRP A 71 -8.10 0.94 -0.69
CA TRP A 71 -8.53 2.19 -1.31
C TRP A 71 -10.06 2.28 -1.40
N GLU A 72 -10.71 1.19 -1.81
CA GLU A 72 -12.16 1.13 -1.95
C GLU A 72 -12.89 1.20 -0.60
N SER A 73 -12.24 0.77 0.47
CA SER A 73 -12.81 0.80 1.82
C SER A 73 -12.33 2.00 2.64
N ALA A 74 -11.97 3.09 1.98
CA ALA A 74 -11.45 4.28 2.64
C ALA A 74 -12.39 4.85 3.70
N ASP A 75 -13.69 4.62 3.58
CA ASP A 75 -14.68 5.08 4.56
C ASP A 75 -14.57 4.33 5.90
N ASP A 76 -13.88 3.19 5.93
CA ASP A 76 -13.75 2.35 7.12
C ASP A 76 -12.48 2.67 7.93
N TRP A 77 -11.62 3.49 7.39
CA TRP A 77 -10.36 3.90 8.01
C TRP A 77 -10.03 5.37 7.71
#